data_8b3dd969a06c74421695c606cad08e03
#
_entry.id   8b3dd969a06c74421695c606cad08e03
#
_cell.length_a   1.000
_cell.length_b   1.000
_cell.length_c   1.000
_cell.angle_alpha   90.00
_cell.angle_beta   90.00
_cell.angle_gamma   90.00
#
_symmetry.space_group_name_H-M   'P 1'
#
loop_
_entity.id
_entity.type
_entity.pdbx_description
1 polymer ?
#
loop_
_entity_poly.entity_id
_entity_poly.type
_entity_poly.pdbx_seq_one_letter_code
_entity_poly.pdbx_strand_id
1 'polypeptide(L)'
;MKILVTGGAGFIGSHLVEELLSNEHEILIFDNCLTGKKENLEITGNFTFINDDFGSENSLEVIEKFDPDICFHLAAQSSVVVSVENPALDFEHNILQPIKLIQVLLKSNCKKLVFTSSGGTI
;
A
#
# COMPACT_ATOMS: atom_id res chain seq x y z
N MET A 1 12.87 -11.40 2.99
CA MET A 1 12.16 -11.14 1.72
C MET A 1 11.97 -9.64 1.53
N LYS A 2 11.75 -9.22 0.31
CA LYS A 2 11.34 -7.87 -0.03
C LYS A 2 9.82 -7.78 -0.04
N ILE A 3 9.25 -6.93 0.79
CA ILE A 3 7.79 -6.84 0.95
C ILE A 3 7.33 -5.41 0.69
N LEU A 4 6.34 -5.28 -0.19
CA LEU A 4 5.66 -4.03 -0.45
C LEU A 4 4.41 -3.93 0.43
N VAL A 5 4.23 -2.80 1.10
CA VAL A 5 3.02 -2.50 1.88
C VAL A 5 2.45 -1.17 1.41
N THR A 6 1.26 -1.17 0.87
CA THR A 6 0.51 0.06 0.60
C THR A 6 -0.44 0.32 1.76
N GLY A 7 -0.58 1.59 2.16
CA GLY A 7 -1.36 1.94 3.34
C GLY A 7 -0.66 1.60 4.66
N GLY A 8 0.68 1.56 4.64
CA GLY A 8 1.46 1.15 5.81
C GLY A 8 1.48 2.13 6.98
N ALA A 9 1.06 3.39 6.77
CA ALA A 9 0.95 4.38 7.85
C ALA A 9 -0.44 4.38 8.52
N GLY A 10 -1.36 3.53 8.08
CA GLY A 10 -2.65 3.34 8.70
C GLY A 10 -2.58 2.50 9.99
N PHE A 11 -3.72 2.31 10.64
CA PHE A 11 -3.78 1.56 11.89
C PHE A 11 -3.35 0.09 11.70
N ILE A 12 -3.97 -0.62 10.78
CA ILE A 12 -3.61 -2.02 10.50
C ILE A 12 -2.22 -2.10 9.86
N GLY A 13 -1.96 -1.22 8.88
CA GLY A 13 -0.70 -1.23 8.14
C GLY A 13 0.53 -1.03 9.01
N SER A 14 0.48 -0.11 9.96
CA SER A 14 1.62 0.16 10.85
C SER A 14 1.95 -1.03 11.76
N HIS A 15 0.94 -1.73 12.26
CA HIS A 15 1.13 -2.95 13.06
C HIS A 15 1.69 -4.09 12.21
N LEU A 16 1.21 -4.24 10.97
CA LEU A 16 1.75 -5.22 10.03
C LEU A 16 3.22 -4.94 9.72
N VAL A 17 3.56 -3.68 9.44
CA VAL A 17 4.95 -3.29 9.15
C VAL A 17 5.86 -3.60 10.34
N GLU A 18 5.45 -3.28 11.55
CA GLU A 18 6.21 -3.60 12.76
C GLU A 18 6.49 -5.10 12.87
N GLU A 19 5.49 -5.94 12.67
CA GLU A 19 5.63 -7.40 12.70
C GLU A 19 6.58 -7.89 11.59
N LEU A 20 6.45 -7.37 10.38
CA LEU A 20 7.32 -7.75 9.26
C LEU A 20 8.78 -7.34 9.50
N LEU A 21 9.02 -6.18 10.10
CA LEU A 21 10.37 -5.72 10.43
C LEU A 21 10.99 -6.57 11.53
N SER A 22 10.20 -7.01 12.51
CA SER A 22 10.71 -7.90 13.57
C SER A 22 11.17 -9.25 13.03
N ASN A 23 10.68 -9.66 11.88
CA ASN A 23 11.08 -10.86 11.17
C ASN A 23 12.17 -10.61 10.10
N GLU A 24 12.85 -9.48 10.19
CA GLU A 24 14.04 -9.12 9.39
C GLU A 24 13.79 -9.01 7.87
N HIS A 25 12.57 -8.64 7.47
CA HIS A 25 12.26 -8.35 6.07
C HIS A 25 12.67 -6.93 5.67
N GLU A 26 12.92 -6.72 4.39
CA GLU A 26 13.10 -5.40 3.78
C GLU A 26 11.74 -4.90 3.28
N ILE A 27 11.31 -3.74 3.77
CA ILE A 27 9.95 -3.24 3.53
C ILE A 27 9.97 -1.94 2.73
N LEU A 28 9.17 -1.88 1.68
CA LEU A 28 8.85 -0.65 0.96
C LEU A 28 7.40 -0.26 1.29
N ILE A 29 7.21 0.95 1.79
CA ILE A 29 5.91 1.43 2.27
C ILE A 29 5.46 2.62 1.44
N PHE A 30 4.24 2.57 0.93
CA PHE A 30 3.55 3.71 0.34
C PHE A 30 2.31 4.09 1.14
N ASP A 31 2.18 5.37 1.44
CA ASP A 31 0.97 5.94 2.03
C ASP A 31 0.90 7.42 1.65
N ASN A 32 -0.25 7.90 1.20
CA ASN A 32 -0.46 9.32 0.91
C ASN A 32 -0.78 10.15 2.16
N CYS A 33 -0.95 9.49 3.31
CA CYS A 33 -1.24 10.10 4.61
C CYS A 33 -2.54 10.92 4.67
N LEU A 34 -3.51 10.63 3.79
CA LEU A 34 -4.83 11.26 3.89
C LEU A 34 -5.58 10.83 5.17
N THR A 35 -5.42 9.57 5.56
CA THR A 35 -5.98 9.03 6.81
C THR A 35 -4.91 8.43 7.71
N GLY A 36 -3.85 7.85 7.15
CA GLY A 36 -2.69 7.37 7.88
C GLY A 36 -1.81 8.51 8.40
N LYS A 37 -0.96 8.19 9.36
CA LYS A 37 -0.04 9.15 9.97
C LYS A 37 1.38 8.60 9.95
N LYS A 38 2.33 9.38 9.44
CA LYS A 38 3.75 9.01 9.44
C LYS A 38 4.25 8.64 10.84
N GLU A 39 3.71 9.28 11.88
CA GLU A 39 4.04 9.01 13.28
C GLU A 39 3.71 7.57 13.70
N ASN A 40 2.80 6.89 13.01
CA ASN A 40 2.53 5.47 13.23
C ASN A 40 3.71 4.57 12.84
N LEU A 41 4.67 5.10 12.07
CA LEU A 41 5.88 4.41 11.63
C LEU A 41 7.12 4.82 12.43
N GLU A 42 6.96 5.22 13.68
CA GLU A 42 8.09 5.46 14.62
C GLU A 42 8.67 4.14 15.09
N ILE A 43 9.26 3.41 14.16
CA ILE A 43 9.80 2.07 14.33
C ILE A 43 11.21 2.01 13.77
N THR A 44 11.99 1.03 14.20
CA THR A 44 13.34 0.77 13.68
C THR A 44 13.35 -0.48 12.82
N GLY A 45 14.16 -0.48 11.79
CA GLY A 45 14.31 -1.63 10.91
C GLY A 45 14.66 -1.23 9.48
N ASN A 46 14.70 -2.22 8.60
CA ASN A 46 15.06 -2.03 7.20
C ASN A 46 13.81 -1.70 6.36
N PHE A 47 13.41 -0.43 6.39
CA PHE A 47 12.28 0.02 5.58
C PHE A 47 12.54 1.36 4.89
N THR A 48 11.85 1.57 3.78
CA THR A 48 11.75 2.85 3.08
C THR A 48 10.29 3.28 3.07
N PHE A 49 10.01 4.50 3.52
CA PHE A 49 8.67 5.09 3.49
C PHE A 49 8.61 6.17 2.42
N ILE A 50 7.61 6.08 1.55
CA ILE A 50 7.34 7.07 0.51
C ILE A 50 5.93 7.63 0.71
N ASN A 51 5.87 8.94 0.98
CA ASN A 51 4.60 9.66 1.11
C ASN A 51 4.10 10.04 -0.29
N ASP A 52 3.41 9.12 -0.92
CA ASP A 52 2.82 9.30 -2.25
C ASP A 52 1.73 8.23 -2.47
N ASP A 53 0.91 8.46 -3.48
CA ASP A 53 0.00 7.43 -3.97
C ASP A 53 0.79 6.28 -4.58
N PHE A 54 0.44 5.05 -4.21
CA PHE A 54 1.12 3.86 -4.72
C PHE A 54 0.95 3.68 -6.25
N GLY A 55 -0.06 4.29 -6.84
CA GLY A 55 -0.37 4.20 -8.28
C GLY A 55 0.13 5.37 -9.11
N SER A 56 0.90 6.32 -8.55
CA SER A 56 1.56 7.36 -9.34
C SER A 56 2.64 6.75 -10.24
N GLU A 57 2.97 7.41 -11.36
CA GLU A 57 4.03 6.92 -12.27
C GLU A 57 5.36 6.73 -11.54
N ASN A 58 5.74 7.69 -10.71
CA ASN A 58 6.97 7.62 -9.93
C ASN A 58 6.95 6.45 -8.95
N SER A 59 5.84 6.24 -8.25
CA SER A 59 5.69 5.13 -7.31
C SER A 59 5.77 3.78 -8.02
N LEU A 60 5.13 3.65 -9.16
CA LEU A 60 5.16 2.40 -9.95
C LEU A 60 6.58 2.07 -10.43
N GLU A 61 7.37 3.07 -10.84
CA GLU A 61 8.78 2.88 -11.19
C GLU A 61 9.60 2.41 -9.99
N VAL A 62 9.37 2.97 -8.82
CA VAL A 62 10.05 2.57 -7.58
C VAL A 62 9.68 1.13 -7.21
N ILE A 63 8.41 0.75 -7.33
CA ILE A 63 7.94 -0.62 -7.07
C ILE A 63 8.60 -1.60 -8.04
N GLU A 64 8.66 -1.25 -9.33
CA GLU A 64 9.30 -2.09 -10.34
C GLU A 64 10.79 -2.35 -10.00
N LYS A 65 11.52 -1.30 -9.62
CA LYS A 65 12.93 -1.42 -9.23
C LYS A 65 13.13 -2.18 -7.92
N PHE A 66 12.22 -2.02 -6.98
CA PHE A 66 12.26 -2.75 -5.72
C PHE A 66 12.03 -4.24 -5.93
N ASP A 67 11.18 -4.60 -6.88
CA ASP A 67 10.88 -5.98 -7.24
C ASP A 67 10.45 -6.83 -6.03
N PRO A 68 9.30 -6.54 -5.42
CA PRO A 68 8.88 -7.21 -4.19
C PRO A 68 8.59 -8.69 -4.38
N ASP A 69 8.85 -9.50 -3.36
CA ASP A 69 8.44 -10.91 -3.31
C ASP A 69 6.98 -11.07 -2.95
N ILE A 70 6.48 -10.21 -2.07
CA ILE A 70 5.09 -10.20 -1.57
C ILE A 70 4.60 -8.76 -1.52
N CYS A 71 3.33 -8.55 -1.85
CA CYS A 71 2.64 -7.27 -1.69
C CYS A 71 1.44 -7.41 -0.75
N PHE A 72 1.40 -6.57 0.28
CA PHE A 72 0.21 -6.34 1.11
C PHE A 72 -0.42 -5.03 0.68
N HIS A 73 -1.59 -5.11 0.06
CA HIS A 73 -2.32 -3.94 -0.41
C HIS A 73 -3.42 -3.58 0.58
N LEU A 74 -3.15 -2.59 1.44
CA LEU A 74 -4.08 -2.09 2.45
C LEU A 74 -4.59 -0.69 2.15
N ALA A 75 -3.95 0.03 1.22
CA ALA A 75 -4.37 1.37 0.84
C ALA A 75 -5.74 1.34 0.17
N ALA A 76 -6.65 2.15 0.66
CA ALA A 76 -7.97 2.33 0.08
C ALA A 76 -8.59 3.66 0.51
N GLN A 77 -9.48 4.21 -0.32
CA GLN A 77 -10.43 5.23 0.09
C GLN A 77 -11.64 4.50 0.68
N SER A 78 -11.86 4.63 1.99
CA SER A 78 -12.87 3.85 2.72
C SER A 78 -14.09 4.67 3.17
N SER A 79 -14.08 5.99 2.97
CA SER A 79 -15.20 6.85 3.37
C SER A 79 -16.35 6.76 2.39
N VAL A 80 -17.52 6.33 2.86
CA VAL A 80 -18.76 6.32 2.08
C VAL A 80 -19.16 7.75 1.67
N VAL A 81 -18.97 8.72 2.55
CA VAL A 81 -19.27 10.14 2.26
C VAL A 81 -18.42 10.64 1.08
N VAL A 82 -17.12 10.40 1.10
CA VAL A 82 -16.21 10.77 -0.01
C VAL A 82 -16.62 10.05 -1.30
N SER A 83 -16.98 8.78 -1.23
CA SER A 83 -17.42 7.98 -2.38
C SER A 83 -18.66 8.57 -3.04
N VAL A 84 -19.60 9.10 -2.27
CA VAL A 84 -20.83 9.73 -2.77
C VAL A 84 -20.55 11.14 -3.31
N GLU A 85 -19.75 11.94 -2.60
CA GLU A 85 -19.44 13.31 -2.98
C GLU A 85 -18.46 13.41 -4.15
N ASN A 86 -17.51 12.48 -4.22
CA ASN A 86 -16.48 12.46 -5.26
C ASN A 86 -16.23 11.02 -5.76
N PRO A 87 -17.15 10.47 -6.57
CA PRO A 87 -17.02 9.10 -7.06
C PRO A 87 -15.80 8.89 -7.98
N ALA A 88 -15.32 9.94 -8.65
CA ALA A 88 -14.14 9.86 -9.48
C ALA A 88 -12.87 9.60 -8.65
N LEU A 89 -12.75 10.23 -7.48
CA LEU A 89 -11.65 10.01 -6.55
C LEU A 89 -11.70 8.60 -5.98
N ASP A 90 -12.88 8.11 -5.62
CA ASP A 90 -13.09 6.75 -5.14
C ASP A 90 -12.67 5.71 -6.18
N PHE A 91 -13.06 5.90 -7.43
CA PHE A 91 -12.68 5.06 -8.56
C PHE A 91 -11.16 5.07 -8.77
N GLU A 92 -10.53 6.24 -8.73
CA GLU A 92 -9.09 6.39 -8.89
C GLU A 92 -8.31 5.58 -7.85
N HIS A 93 -8.65 5.73 -6.57
CA HIS A 93 -7.93 5.08 -5.48
C HIS A 93 -8.26 3.60 -5.30
N ASN A 94 -9.50 3.19 -5.56
CA ASN A 94 -9.96 1.85 -5.25
C ASN A 94 -10.00 0.90 -6.45
N ILE A 95 -9.94 1.43 -7.66
CA ILE A 95 -10.00 0.62 -8.89
C ILE A 95 -8.82 0.89 -9.81
N LEU A 96 -8.65 2.12 -10.27
CA LEU A 96 -7.64 2.43 -11.29
C LEU A 96 -6.20 2.21 -10.79
N GLN A 97 -5.85 2.77 -9.64
CA GLN A 97 -4.51 2.62 -9.07
C GLN A 97 -4.19 1.15 -8.71
N PRO A 98 -5.10 0.38 -8.08
CA PRO A 98 -4.87 -1.05 -7.89
C PRO A 98 -4.65 -1.84 -9.17
N ILE A 99 -5.35 -1.52 -10.26
CA ILE A 99 -5.10 -2.15 -11.56
C ILE A 99 -3.67 -1.88 -12.05
N LYS A 100 -3.21 -0.64 -11.97
CA LYS A 100 -1.85 -0.25 -12.35
C LYS A 100 -0.80 -0.98 -11.49
N LEU A 101 -1.04 -1.07 -10.19
CA LEU A 101 -0.18 -1.83 -9.26
C LEU A 101 -0.09 -3.30 -9.67
N ILE A 102 -1.23 -3.94 -9.92
CA ILE A 102 -1.27 -5.35 -10.32
C ILE A 102 -0.50 -5.57 -11.63
N GLN A 103 -0.62 -4.67 -12.60
CA GLN A 103 0.11 -4.75 -13.86
C GLN A 103 1.63 -4.74 -13.65
N VAL A 104 2.14 -3.91 -12.73
CA VAL A 104 3.55 -3.88 -12.38
C VAL A 104 3.96 -5.17 -11.67
N LEU A 105 3.16 -5.63 -10.70
CA LEU A 105 3.45 -6.85 -9.95
C LEU A 105 3.47 -8.11 -10.85
N LEU A 106 2.61 -8.17 -11.86
CA LEU A 106 2.59 -9.28 -12.81
C LEU A 106 3.88 -9.41 -13.64
N LYS A 107 4.62 -8.31 -13.80
CA LYS A 107 5.91 -8.28 -14.50
C LYS A 107 7.10 -8.45 -13.56
N SER A 108 6.86 -8.52 -12.27
CA SER A 108 7.88 -8.65 -11.22
C SER A 108 8.01 -10.09 -10.74
N ASN A 109 8.91 -10.33 -9.79
CA ASN A 109 9.05 -11.61 -9.10
C ASN A 109 8.02 -11.81 -7.97
N CYS A 110 7.06 -10.92 -7.83
CA CYS A 110 6.02 -10.99 -6.79
C CYS A 110 5.19 -12.25 -6.93
N LYS A 111 5.21 -13.09 -5.90
CA LYS A 111 4.53 -14.39 -5.88
C LYS A 111 3.19 -14.37 -5.18
N LYS A 112 2.92 -13.34 -4.39
CA LYS A 112 1.69 -13.25 -3.60
C LYS A 112 1.27 -11.80 -3.44
N LEU A 113 0.00 -11.53 -3.75
CA LEU A 113 -0.69 -10.29 -3.41
C LEU A 113 -1.75 -10.62 -2.35
N VAL A 114 -1.63 -9.98 -1.19
CA VAL A 114 -2.65 -10.02 -0.15
C VAL A 114 -3.47 -8.73 -0.27
N PHE A 115 -4.69 -8.87 -0.72
CA PHE A 115 -5.60 -7.75 -0.96
C PHE A 115 -6.65 -7.68 0.16
N THR A 116 -6.73 -6.53 0.83
CA THR A 116 -7.75 -6.32 1.85
C THR A 116 -9.08 -5.93 1.22
N SER A 117 -10.08 -6.75 1.44
CA SER A 117 -11.45 -6.48 1.00
C SER A 117 -12.20 -5.65 2.03
N SER A 118 -13.35 -5.11 1.65
CA SER A 118 -14.20 -4.30 2.53
C SER A 118 -15.23 -5.16 3.26
N GLY A 119 -15.32 -5.00 4.58
CA GLY A 119 -16.41 -5.54 5.38
C GLY A 119 -17.75 -4.85 5.12
N GLY A 120 -17.73 -3.65 4.53
CA GLY A 120 -18.95 -2.88 4.20
C GLY A 120 -19.73 -3.40 2.98
N THR A 121 -19.20 -4.39 2.28
CA THR A 121 -19.84 -4.99 1.10
C THR A 121 -20.66 -6.25 1.43
N ILE A 122 -20.67 -6.65 2.68
CA ILE A 122 -21.35 -7.85 3.16
C ILE A 122 -22.72 -7.50 3.73
#